data_61ae22b3ac886a11cf89adcc1be62ef2
#
_entry.id   61ae22b3ac886a11cf89adcc1be62ef2
#
_cell.length_a   1.000
_cell.length_b   1.000
_cell.length_c   1.000
_cell.angle_alpha   90.00
_cell.angle_beta   90.00
_cell.angle_gamma   90.00
#
_symmetry.space_group_name_H-M   'P 1'
#
loop_
_entity.id
_entity.type
_entity.pdbx_description
1 polymer ?
#
loop_
_entity_poly.entity_id
_entity_poly.type
_entity_poly.pdbx_seq_one_letter_code
_entity_poly.pdbx_strand_id
1 'polypeptide(L)'
;ARRDLVFCTAFNLLDEIEEALLGGEDDDVIRYGLQNTKSRITGTHRHARFVTPAFLDSGLEGFLKESYAGQEGNILIHLKTIVTDFSTASPTVITGSNNFSRSASASNDENLLIISGETAAADIYVTEMMRLYDHYRFRYNIKTRSGGGTPGRLVLAADDHWTDRYYAPQSLEYYERVRFCAPE
;
A
#
# COMPACT_ATOMS: atom_id res chain seq x y z
N ALA A 1 4.15 -12.42 8.03
CA ALA A 1 5.37 -11.73 7.58
C ALA A 1 6.37 -11.65 8.73
N ARG A 2 7.65 -11.68 8.40
CA ARG A 2 8.75 -11.55 9.37
C ARG A 2 9.55 -10.28 9.17
N ARG A 3 9.60 -9.75 7.95
CA ARG A 3 10.39 -8.57 7.58
C ARG A 3 9.59 -7.49 6.89
N ASP A 4 8.80 -7.86 5.93
CA ASP A 4 8.05 -6.92 5.12
C ASP A 4 6.79 -7.54 4.54
N LEU A 5 5.85 -6.66 4.21
CA LEU A 5 4.55 -7.01 3.70
C LEU A 5 4.06 -5.91 2.77
N VAL A 6 3.59 -6.28 1.60
CA VAL A 6 2.79 -5.39 0.75
C VAL A 6 1.48 -6.07 0.38
N PHE A 7 0.38 -5.34 0.44
CA PHE A 7 -0.90 -5.85 -0.01
C PHE A 7 -1.68 -4.82 -0.83
N CYS A 8 -2.46 -5.35 -1.74
CA CYS A 8 -3.38 -4.56 -2.55
C CYS A 8 -4.71 -5.32 -2.62
N THR A 9 -5.78 -4.73 -2.08
CA THR A 9 -7.06 -5.42 -1.91
C THR A 9 -8.23 -4.54 -2.31
N ALA A 10 -9.28 -5.18 -2.87
CA ALA A 10 -10.40 -4.46 -3.47
C ALA A 10 -11.50 -4.08 -2.46
N PHE A 11 -11.81 -4.97 -1.52
CA PHE A 11 -12.96 -4.86 -0.62
C PHE A 11 -12.58 -5.11 0.83
N ASN A 12 -13.59 -5.12 1.71
CA ASN A 12 -13.38 -5.41 3.12
C ASN A 12 -12.84 -6.83 3.30
N LEU A 13 -11.76 -6.93 4.04
CA LEU A 13 -11.10 -8.18 4.38
C LEU A 13 -11.86 -8.93 5.49
N LEU A 14 -11.59 -10.22 5.62
CA LEU A 14 -11.92 -10.95 6.83
C LEU A 14 -11.15 -10.37 8.02
N ASP A 15 -11.77 -10.36 9.19
CA ASP A 15 -11.15 -9.81 10.42
C ASP A 15 -9.82 -10.51 10.72
N GLU A 16 -9.73 -11.82 10.52
CA GLU A 16 -8.52 -12.61 10.74
C GLU A 16 -7.38 -12.24 9.77
N ILE A 17 -7.74 -11.84 8.54
CA ILE A 17 -6.76 -11.35 7.56
C ILE A 17 -6.32 -9.94 7.91
N GLU A 18 -7.25 -9.06 8.30
CA GLU A 18 -6.91 -7.72 8.78
C GLU A 18 -5.94 -7.78 9.97
N GLU A 19 -6.23 -8.60 10.96
CA GLU A 19 -5.35 -8.80 12.12
C GLU A 19 -3.97 -9.32 11.71
N ALA A 20 -3.91 -10.28 10.79
CA ALA A 20 -2.65 -10.83 10.29
C ALA A 20 -1.84 -9.78 9.50
N LEU A 21 -2.49 -8.89 8.74
CA LEU A 21 -1.84 -7.81 8.00
C LEU A 21 -1.35 -6.70 8.91
N LEU A 22 -2.09 -6.36 9.96
CA LEU A 22 -1.71 -5.34 10.93
C LEU A 22 -0.53 -5.80 11.80
N GLY A 23 -0.51 -7.05 12.21
CA GLY A 23 0.53 -7.61 13.06
C GLY A 23 0.52 -7.06 14.49
N GLY A 24 1.60 -7.32 15.23
CA GLY A 24 1.79 -6.79 16.59
C GLY A 24 2.24 -5.33 16.59
N GLU A 25 1.94 -4.63 17.69
CA GLU A 25 2.28 -3.20 17.83
C GLU A 25 3.80 -2.94 17.83
N ASP A 26 4.60 -3.92 18.23
CA ASP A 26 6.06 -3.81 18.44
C ASP A 26 6.89 -4.64 17.45
N ASP A 27 6.31 -5.13 16.35
CA ASP A 27 7.11 -5.86 15.39
C ASP A 27 7.89 -4.91 14.45
N ASP A 28 9.02 -5.38 13.93
CA ASP A 28 9.86 -4.63 12.98
C ASP A 28 9.45 -4.86 11.51
N VAL A 29 8.25 -5.34 11.28
CA VAL A 29 7.75 -5.59 9.92
C VAL A 29 7.32 -4.27 9.28
N ILE A 30 7.94 -3.94 8.14
CA ILE A 30 7.49 -2.82 7.33
C ILE A 30 6.27 -3.23 6.49
N ARG A 31 5.24 -2.39 6.45
CA ARG A 31 3.99 -2.69 5.78
C ARG A 31 3.56 -1.60 4.82
N TYR A 32 3.18 -2.03 3.64
CA TYR A 32 2.56 -1.17 2.63
C TYR A 32 1.17 -1.71 2.30
N GLY A 33 0.17 -0.87 2.33
CA GLY A 33 -1.20 -1.27 2.02
C GLY A 33 -1.89 -0.29 1.09
N LEU A 34 -2.48 -0.84 0.04
CA LEU A 34 -3.34 -0.12 -0.87
C LEU A 34 -4.71 -0.79 -0.87
N GLN A 35 -5.72 -0.06 -0.41
CA GLN A 35 -7.09 -0.56 -0.31
C GLN A 35 -8.08 0.37 -0.98
N ASN A 36 -9.13 -0.20 -1.56
CA ASN A 36 -10.15 0.58 -2.25
C ASN A 36 -10.97 1.45 -1.28
N THR A 37 -11.28 0.93 -0.11
CA THR A 37 -12.09 1.63 0.90
C THR A 37 -11.34 1.77 2.22
N LYS A 38 -11.68 2.77 3.01
CA LYS A 38 -11.23 2.85 4.40
C LYS A 38 -11.78 1.64 5.16
N SER A 39 -10.91 0.74 5.57
CA SER A 39 -11.20 -0.31 6.51
C SER A 39 -10.63 0.01 7.89
N ARG A 40 -10.75 -0.92 8.83
CA ARG A 40 -10.11 -0.82 10.15
C ARG A 40 -8.59 -0.76 10.08
N ILE A 41 -7.99 -1.11 8.95
CA ILE A 41 -6.53 -0.99 8.71
C ILE A 41 -6.14 0.50 8.57
N THR A 42 -6.68 1.36 9.37
CA THR A 42 -6.25 2.77 9.47
C THR A 42 -5.39 2.98 10.71
N GLY A 43 -4.99 1.92 11.37
CA GLY A 43 -4.16 1.97 12.55
C GLY A 43 -2.78 2.57 12.27
N THR A 44 -2.30 3.38 13.20
CA THR A 44 -0.92 3.84 13.21
C THR A 44 -0.01 2.71 13.64
N HIS A 45 0.45 1.89 12.72
CA HIS A 45 1.54 0.99 13.00
C HIS A 45 2.87 1.73 12.81
N ARG A 46 3.85 1.45 13.65
CA ARG A 46 5.15 2.12 13.66
C ARG A 46 5.82 2.13 12.27
N HIS A 47 5.69 1.05 11.51
CA HIS A 47 6.32 0.85 10.21
C HIS A 47 5.29 0.52 9.12
N ALA A 48 4.08 1.02 9.24
CA ALA A 48 3.03 0.77 8.29
C ALA A 48 2.51 2.07 7.66
N ARG A 49 2.22 2.01 6.38
CA ARG A 49 1.59 3.10 5.66
C ARG A 49 0.51 2.55 4.73
N PHE A 50 -0.73 2.94 5.00
CA PHE A 50 -1.88 2.48 4.24
C PHE A 50 -2.49 3.64 3.45
N VAL A 51 -2.84 3.39 2.21
CA VAL A 51 -3.39 4.37 1.27
C VAL A 51 -4.75 3.88 0.78
N THR A 52 -5.71 4.78 0.75
CA THR A 52 -7.07 4.51 0.27
C THR A 52 -7.40 5.43 -0.90
N PRO A 53 -7.36 4.96 -2.16
CA PRO A 53 -7.63 5.78 -3.34
C PRO A 53 -9.04 6.37 -3.38
N ALA A 54 -10.05 5.70 -2.84
CA ALA A 54 -11.42 6.23 -2.79
C ALA A 54 -11.51 7.61 -2.13
N PHE A 55 -10.55 7.93 -1.27
CA PHE A 55 -10.43 9.28 -0.70
C PHE A 55 -10.06 10.35 -1.74
N LEU A 56 -9.57 9.94 -2.90
CA LEU A 56 -9.05 10.81 -3.96
C LEU A 56 -10.09 11.17 -5.03
N ASP A 57 -11.31 10.65 -4.95
CA ASP A 57 -12.38 10.85 -5.94
C ASP A 57 -12.82 12.31 -6.08
N SER A 58 -12.45 13.18 -5.16
CA SER A 58 -12.79 14.59 -5.18
C SER A 58 -11.65 15.48 -4.69
N GLY A 59 -11.63 16.73 -5.15
CA GLY A 59 -10.72 17.77 -4.64
C GLY A 59 -9.30 17.70 -5.17
N LEU A 60 -9.05 16.97 -6.25
CA LEU A 60 -7.79 17.01 -7.00
C LEU A 60 -8.04 17.66 -8.36
N GLU A 61 -7.11 18.51 -8.80
CA GLU A 61 -7.17 19.22 -10.07
C GLU A 61 -5.91 19.00 -10.92
N GLY A 62 -6.02 19.29 -12.21
CA GLY A 62 -4.91 19.16 -13.15
C GLY A 62 -4.39 17.73 -13.27
N PHE A 63 -3.09 17.57 -13.29
CA PHE A 63 -2.46 16.25 -13.45
C PHE A 63 -2.68 15.29 -12.25
N LEU A 64 -3.14 15.81 -11.11
CA LEU A 64 -3.48 14.99 -9.95
C LEU A 64 -4.84 14.33 -10.09
N LYS A 65 -5.72 14.90 -10.94
CA LYS A 65 -7.05 14.37 -11.21
C LYS A 65 -6.94 13.17 -12.13
N GLU A 66 -7.56 12.09 -11.75
CA GLU A 66 -7.71 10.92 -12.61
C GLU A 66 -9.14 10.87 -13.14
N SER A 67 -9.27 10.66 -14.44
CA SER A 67 -10.55 10.40 -15.09
C SER A 67 -10.43 9.13 -15.91
N TYR A 68 -11.40 8.25 -15.79
CA TYR A 68 -11.49 7.05 -16.62
C TYR A 68 -12.57 7.26 -17.68
N ALA A 69 -12.22 7.14 -18.96
CA ALA A 69 -13.13 7.23 -20.10
C ALA A 69 -14.07 8.44 -20.10
N GLY A 70 -13.60 9.60 -19.63
CA GLY A 70 -14.41 10.84 -19.57
C GLY A 70 -15.40 10.90 -18.40
N GLN A 71 -15.43 9.91 -17.55
CA GLN A 71 -16.20 9.94 -16.29
C GLN A 71 -15.31 10.43 -15.14
N GLU A 72 -15.80 11.35 -14.34
CA GLU A 72 -15.15 11.77 -13.11
C GLU A 72 -15.40 10.73 -12.01
N GLY A 73 -14.34 10.41 -11.28
CA GLY A 73 -14.45 9.63 -10.04
C GLY A 73 -14.28 8.13 -10.20
N ASN A 74 -14.34 7.44 -9.14
CA ASN A 74 -14.30 6.00 -8.94
C ASN A 74 -13.01 5.31 -9.38
N ILE A 75 -11.93 5.66 -8.71
CA ILE A 75 -10.73 4.84 -8.70
C ILE A 75 -11.07 3.51 -8.03
N LEU A 76 -10.96 2.42 -8.76
CA LEU A 76 -11.19 1.07 -8.26
C LEU A 76 -9.88 0.28 -8.25
N ILE A 77 -9.37 0.05 -7.06
CA ILE A 77 -8.32 -0.95 -6.87
C ILE A 77 -8.98 -2.32 -6.88
N HIS A 78 -8.65 -3.13 -7.86
CA HIS A 78 -9.25 -4.46 -8.02
C HIS A 78 -8.22 -5.60 -7.91
N LEU A 79 -7.01 -5.30 -7.55
CA LEU A 79 -6.02 -6.30 -7.18
C LEU A 79 -6.44 -7.06 -5.92
N LYS A 80 -6.01 -8.32 -5.85
CA LYS A 80 -6.23 -9.22 -4.73
C LYS A 80 -4.92 -9.95 -4.49
N THR A 81 -3.97 -9.21 -3.92
CA THR A 81 -2.59 -9.71 -3.78
C THR A 81 -2.01 -9.29 -2.44
N ILE A 82 -1.35 -10.24 -1.82
CA ILE A 82 -0.56 -10.05 -0.61
C ILE A 82 0.82 -10.67 -0.88
N VAL A 83 1.88 -9.92 -0.63
CA VAL A 83 3.25 -10.44 -0.71
C VAL A 83 3.92 -10.24 0.63
N THR A 84 4.51 -11.30 1.17
CA THR A 84 5.22 -11.26 2.44
C THR A 84 6.69 -11.62 2.25
N ASP A 85 7.54 -11.04 3.10
CA ASP A 85 8.97 -11.34 3.19
C ASP A 85 9.70 -11.18 1.84
N PHE A 86 9.26 -10.20 1.04
CA PHE A 86 9.74 -9.99 -0.32
C PHE A 86 11.21 -9.57 -0.39
N SER A 87 11.79 -9.02 0.68
CA SER A 87 13.21 -8.69 0.76
C SER A 87 14.07 -9.87 1.26
N THR A 88 13.54 -11.09 1.26
CA THR A 88 14.24 -12.28 1.72
C THR A 88 14.36 -13.35 0.62
N ALA A 89 15.13 -14.39 0.88
CA ALA A 89 15.23 -15.54 -0.01
C ALA A 89 13.98 -16.46 -0.01
N SER A 90 12.97 -16.17 0.83
CA SER A 90 11.79 -17.02 0.99
C SER A 90 10.49 -16.21 1.00
N PRO A 91 10.22 -15.43 -0.06
CA PRO A 91 9.00 -14.66 -0.18
C PRO A 91 7.78 -15.56 -0.36
N THR A 92 6.59 -15.02 -0.06
CA THR A 92 5.34 -15.66 -0.40
C THR A 92 4.41 -14.67 -1.08
N VAL A 93 3.92 -15.02 -2.27
CA VAL A 93 2.90 -14.28 -3.01
C VAL A 93 1.58 -15.02 -2.87
N ILE A 94 0.53 -14.34 -2.44
CA ILE A 94 -0.84 -14.83 -2.36
C ILE A 94 -1.68 -13.98 -3.30
N THR A 95 -2.29 -14.59 -4.32
CA THR A 95 -3.06 -13.88 -5.33
C THR A 95 -4.16 -14.77 -5.92
N GLY A 96 -5.01 -14.21 -6.76
CA GLY A 96 -6.10 -14.93 -7.42
C GLY A 96 -7.32 -14.06 -7.64
N SER A 97 -8.48 -14.69 -7.78
CA SER A 97 -9.76 -13.97 -7.90
C SER A 97 -10.39 -13.66 -6.54
N ASN A 98 -10.00 -14.37 -5.47
CA ASN A 98 -10.58 -14.22 -4.14
C ASN A 98 -10.28 -12.84 -3.53
N ASN A 99 -11.35 -12.14 -3.12
CA ASN A 99 -11.24 -10.80 -2.52
C ASN A 99 -10.82 -10.80 -1.04
N PHE A 100 -10.43 -11.95 -0.49
CA PHE A 100 -10.12 -12.12 0.94
C PHE A 100 -11.28 -11.71 1.86
N SER A 101 -12.51 -11.77 1.35
CA SER A 101 -13.74 -11.43 2.08
C SER A 101 -14.54 -12.68 2.42
N ARG A 102 -15.45 -12.55 3.38
CA ARG A 102 -16.32 -13.66 3.80
C ARG A 102 -17.15 -14.20 2.64
N SER A 103 -17.72 -13.35 1.81
CA SER A 103 -18.52 -13.77 0.66
C SER A 103 -17.67 -14.46 -0.39
N ALA A 104 -16.48 -13.96 -0.68
CA ALA A 104 -15.58 -14.59 -1.63
C ALA A 104 -15.12 -15.97 -1.15
N SER A 105 -14.90 -16.13 0.15
CA SER A 105 -14.40 -17.41 0.71
C SER A 105 -15.48 -18.45 0.95
N ALA A 106 -16.75 -18.05 1.07
CA ALA A 106 -17.83 -18.96 1.49
C ALA A 106 -18.92 -19.18 0.43
N SER A 107 -19.05 -18.28 -0.56
CA SER A 107 -20.22 -18.27 -1.44
C SER A 107 -19.89 -18.14 -2.93
N ASN A 108 -18.66 -17.81 -3.29
CA ASN A 108 -18.24 -17.64 -4.67
C ASN A 108 -17.31 -18.77 -5.10
N ASP A 109 -17.34 -19.08 -6.39
CA ASP A 109 -16.33 -19.94 -7.02
C ASP A 109 -15.09 -19.10 -7.34
N GLU A 110 -14.13 -19.11 -6.42
CA GLU A 110 -12.91 -18.31 -6.50
C GLU A 110 -11.66 -19.19 -6.54
N ASN A 111 -10.60 -18.66 -7.10
CA ASN A 111 -9.29 -19.29 -7.01
C ASN A 111 -8.37 -18.51 -6.06
N LEU A 112 -7.44 -19.22 -5.45
CA LEU A 112 -6.36 -18.66 -4.65
C LEU A 112 -5.08 -19.39 -5.02
N LEU A 113 -4.05 -18.63 -5.35
CA LEU A 113 -2.72 -19.11 -5.67
C LEU A 113 -1.75 -18.65 -4.60
N ILE A 114 -0.95 -19.58 -4.10
CA ILE A 114 0.14 -19.33 -3.15
C ILE A 114 1.44 -19.73 -3.81
N ILE A 115 2.35 -18.78 -4.01
CA ILE A 115 3.67 -18.99 -4.62
C ILE A 115 4.69 -18.73 -3.51
N SER A 116 5.47 -19.74 -3.15
CA SER A 116 6.43 -19.65 -2.05
C SER A 116 7.85 -19.89 -2.54
N GLY A 117 8.79 -19.05 -2.08
CA GLY A 117 10.22 -19.18 -2.38
C GLY A 117 10.64 -18.70 -3.76
N GLU A 118 9.73 -18.18 -4.57
CA GLU A 118 10.01 -17.71 -5.92
C GLU A 118 10.29 -16.20 -5.91
N THR A 119 11.55 -15.82 -5.72
CA THR A 119 11.96 -14.41 -5.61
C THR A 119 11.66 -13.61 -6.86
N ALA A 120 11.87 -14.18 -8.06
CA ALA A 120 11.59 -13.48 -9.31
C ALA A 120 10.08 -13.16 -9.47
N ALA A 121 9.20 -14.05 -9.05
CA ALA A 121 7.77 -13.78 -9.04
C ALA A 121 7.43 -12.70 -8.02
N ALA A 122 7.97 -12.78 -6.81
CA ALA A 122 7.76 -11.77 -5.77
C ALA A 122 8.22 -10.38 -6.22
N ASP A 123 9.38 -10.26 -6.85
CA ASP A 123 9.92 -9.00 -7.37
C ASP A 123 8.98 -8.35 -8.38
N ILE A 124 8.41 -9.13 -9.30
CA ILE A 124 7.46 -8.63 -10.30
C ILE A 124 6.20 -8.09 -9.61
N TYR A 125 5.62 -8.86 -8.70
CA TYR A 125 4.41 -8.44 -7.98
C TYR A 125 4.67 -7.22 -7.11
N VAL A 126 5.75 -7.22 -6.34
CA VAL A 126 6.09 -6.09 -5.44
C VAL A 126 6.38 -4.83 -6.25
N THR A 127 7.13 -4.93 -7.34
CA THR A 127 7.44 -3.77 -8.20
C THR A 127 6.16 -3.12 -8.71
N GLU A 128 5.21 -3.89 -9.23
CA GLU A 128 3.95 -3.36 -9.71
C GLU A 128 3.08 -2.81 -8.57
N MET A 129 3.01 -3.51 -7.44
CA MET A 129 2.24 -3.05 -6.29
C MET A 129 2.82 -1.76 -5.71
N MET A 130 4.13 -1.63 -5.61
CA MET A 130 4.80 -0.41 -5.14
C MET A 130 4.63 0.75 -6.14
N ARG A 131 4.64 0.48 -7.44
CA ARG A 131 4.33 1.49 -8.46
C ARG A 131 2.93 2.08 -8.26
N LEU A 132 1.93 1.22 -8.05
CA LEU A 132 0.55 1.64 -7.77
C LEU A 132 0.46 2.37 -6.43
N TYR A 133 1.10 1.82 -5.41
CA TYR A 133 1.12 2.39 -4.07
C TYR A 133 1.71 3.82 -4.07
N ASP A 134 2.86 4.03 -4.69
CA ASP A 134 3.51 5.35 -4.75
C ASP A 134 2.68 6.36 -5.54
N HIS A 135 2.05 5.93 -6.61
CA HIS A 135 1.15 6.76 -7.40
C HIS A 135 0.01 7.33 -6.54
N TYR A 136 -0.64 6.49 -5.71
CA TYR A 136 -1.74 6.92 -4.84
C TYR A 136 -1.24 7.57 -3.55
N ARG A 137 -0.12 7.13 -2.98
CA ARG A 137 0.50 7.75 -1.80
C ARG A 137 0.80 9.22 -2.02
N PHE A 138 1.36 9.56 -3.15
CA PHE A 138 1.67 10.94 -3.50
C PHE A 138 0.40 11.80 -3.49
N ARG A 139 -0.64 11.38 -4.16
CA ARG A 139 -1.93 12.08 -4.23
C ARG A 139 -2.61 12.17 -2.86
N TYR A 140 -2.60 11.09 -2.13
CA TYR A 140 -3.14 11.03 -0.77
C TYR A 140 -2.44 12.03 0.16
N ASN A 141 -1.12 12.11 0.11
CA ASN A 141 -0.34 13.04 0.92
C ASN A 141 -0.64 14.51 0.56
N ILE A 142 -0.81 14.83 -0.72
CA ILE A 142 -1.17 16.18 -1.14
C ILE A 142 -2.55 16.54 -0.58
N LYS A 143 -3.53 15.68 -0.75
CA LYS A 143 -4.91 15.93 -0.29
C LYS A 143 -4.99 16.06 1.23
N THR A 144 -4.29 15.24 1.98
CA THR A 144 -4.28 15.29 3.45
C THR A 144 -3.60 16.54 4.00
N ARG A 145 -2.49 16.96 3.37
CA ARG A 145 -1.79 18.20 3.76
C ARG A 145 -2.61 19.45 3.49
N SER A 146 -3.46 19.41 2.49
CA SER A 146 -4.32 20.55 2.14
C SER A 146 -5.56 20.70 3.03
N GLY A 147 -5.74 19.84 4.04
CA GLY A 147 -6.88 19.92 4.97
C GLY A 147 -8.25 19.82 4.29
N GLY A 148 -8.34 19.24 3.09
CA GLY A 148 -9.56 19.16 2.29
C GLY A 148 -9.90 20.43 1.50
N GLY A 149 -9.05 21.44 1.57
CA GLY A 149 -9.12 22.63 0.72
C GLY A 149 -8.43 22.46 -0.63
N THR A 150 -8.29 23.53 -1.37
CA THR A 150 -7.54 23.57 -2.64
C THR A 150 -6.13 22.98 -2.42
N PRO A 151 -5.68 22.03 -3.24
CA PRO A 151 -4.33 21.47 -3.10
C PRO A 151 -3.31 22.60 -3.03
N GLY A 152 -2.52 22.61 -1.97
CA GLY A 152 -1.43 23.57 -1.83
C GLY A 152 -0.53 23.50 -3.07
N ARG A 153 0.00 24.62 -3.49
CA ARG A 153 0.92 24.70 -4.63
C ARG A 153 2.04 23.69 -4.41
N LEU A 154 2.19 22.76 -5.35
CA LEU A 154 3.33 21.84 -5.38
C LEU A 154 4.58 22.66 -5.66
N VAL A 155 5.39 22.88 -4.65
CA VAL A 155 6.65 23.61 -4.74
C VAL A 155 7.76 22.65 -4.36
N LEU A 156 8.81 22.62 -5.16
CA LEU A 156 10.02 21.92 -4.80
C LEU A 156 10.63 22.59 -3.56
N ALA A 157 11.18 21.79 -2.66
CA ALA A 157 11.92 22.31 -1.52
C ALA A 157 13.12 23.13 -2.02
N ALA A 158 13.40 24.24 -1.35
CA ALA A 158 14.52 25.12 -1.70
C ALA A 158 15.88 24.59 -1.21
N ASP A 159 15.85 23.62 -0.31
CA ASP A 159 17.01 23.01 0.35
C ASP A 159 16.81 21.50 0.49
N ASP A 160 17.71 20.84 1.17
CA ASP A 160 17.77 19.40 1.36
C ASP A 160 17.09 18.90 2.65
N HIS A 161 16.52 19.77 3.48
CA HIS A 161 15.85 19.38 4.73
C HIS A 161 14.71 18.36 4.54
N TRP A 162 14.13 18.28 3.33
CA TRP A 162 13.15 17.25 3.03
C TRP A 162 13.71 15.84 3.13
N THR A 163 15.03 15.68 3.09
CA THR A 163 15.72 14.39 3.19
C THR A 163 15.92 13.92 4.63
N ASP A 164 15.85 14.82 5.64
CA ASP A 164 16.14 14.52 7.06
C ASP A 164 15.39 13.30 7.57
N ARG A 165 14.14 13.15 7.17
CA ARG A 165 13.31 12.00 7.53
C ARG A 165 13.87 10.66 7.03
N TYR A 166 14.61 10.64 5.93
CA TYR A 166 15.23 9.42 5.40
C TYR A 166 16.45 8.98 6.20
N TYR A 167 16.98 9.85 7.05
CA TYR A 167 18.12 9.61 7.92
C TYR A 167 17.77 9.60 9.42
N ALA A 168 16.53 9.89 9.77
CA ALA A 168 16.04 9.83 11.14
C ALA A 168 15.69 8.38 11.55
N PRO A 169 16.40 7.73 12.49
CA PRO A 169 16.30 6.28 12.75
C PRO A 169 14.93 5.78 13.20
N GLN A 170 14.01 6.68 13.54
CA GLN A 170 12.64 6.31 13.99
C GLN A 170 11.57 6.57 12.92
N SER A 171 11.97 7.08 11.76
CA SER A 171 11.01 7.39 10.69
C SER A 171 10.74 6.17 9.80
N LEU A 172 9.54 6.12 9.22
CA LEU A 172 9.22 5.09 8.22
C LEU A 172 10.14 5.22 7.01
N GLU A 173 10.44 6.45 6.57
CA GLU A 173 11.31 6.72 5.43
C GLU A 173 12.75 6.20 5.65
N TYR A 174 13.25 6.21 6.90
CA TYR A 174 14.52 5.58 7.23
C TYR A 174 14.47 4.07 7.03
N TYR A 175 13.41 3.42 7.53
CA TYR A 175 13.23 1.98 7.35
C TYR A 175 13.02 1.62 5.88
N GLU A 176 12.28 2.41 5.10
CA GLU A 176 12.16 2.25 3.66
C GLU A 176 13.54 2.29 2.98
N ARG A 177 14.32 3.31 3.28
CA ARG A 177 15.67 3.47 2.72
C ARG A 177 16.57 2.26 3.06
N VAL A 178 16.62 1.87 4.31
CA VAL A 178 17.43 0.73 4.73
C VAL A 178 16.97 -0.56 4.06
N ARG A 179 15.65 -0.77 3.94
CA ARG A 179 15.09 -2.00 3.39
C ARG A 179 15.33 -2.13 1.88
N PHE A 180 15.21 -1.05 1.13
CA PHE A 180 15.31 -1.08 -0.32
C PHE A 180 16.70 -0.72 -0.88
N CYS A 181 17.55 -0.05 -0.11
CA CYS A 181 18.82 0.45 -0.61
C CYS A 181 20.06 -0.20 0.05
N ALA A 182 19.90 -0.89 1.18
CA ALA A 182 21.03 -1.58 1.81
C ALA A 182 21.22 -2.95 1.14
N PRO A 183 22.42 -3.30 0.71
CA PRO A 183 22.75 -4.68 0.39
C PRO A 183 22.60 -5.56 1.63
N GLU A 184 22.17 -6.79 1.43
CA GLU A 184 22.13 -7.80 2.49
C GLU A 184 23.52 -8.11 3.02
#